data_9b8a4b81bbd71a23463f48098aa49944
#
_entry.id   9b8a4b81bbd71a23463f48098aa49944
#
_cell.length_a   1.000
_cell.length_b   1.000
_cell.length_c   1.000
_cell.angle_alpha   90.00
_cell.angle_beta   90.00
_cell.angle_gamma   90.00
#
_symmetry.space_group_name_H-M   'P 1'
#
loop_
_entity.id
_entity.type
_entity.pdbx_description
1 polymer ?
#
loop_
_entity_poly.entity_id
_entity_poly.type
_entity_poly.pdbx_seq_one_letter_code
_entity_poly.pdbx_strand_id
1 'polypeptide(L)'
;MIDNFALLGPAKYEQEIFRFLKDFRFDEPKPSLEHIAEVSRYFSRLPYENISKILKRGQELGTQRLRLPDEVTSDHFEWHAGGTCFSLTYFLCGIFTILGYDAQPLICHLNWGQNTHSAVTLQFGGARYLVDPGYMIFRPLLLKKSSIEAR
;
A
#
# COMPACT_ATOMS: atom_id res chain seq x y z
N MET A 1 3.06 -23.24 5.93
CA MET A 1 2.63 -21.89 5.54
C MET A 1 3.50 -21.50 4.38
N ILE A 2 2.96 -21.48 3.18
CA ILE A 2 3.71 -21.05 1.99
C ILE A 2 3.93 -19.54 2.16
N ASP A 3 5.20 -19.16 2.11
CA ASP A 3 5.60 -17.76 2.21
C ASP A 3 5.16 -17.03 0.92
N ASN A 4 3.86 -16.69 0.86
CA ASN A 4 3.27 -16.00 -0.30
C ASN A 4 3.85 -14.60 -0.52
N PHE A 5 4.61 -14.07 0.43
CA PHE A 5 5.33 -12.81 0.28
C PHE A 5 6.49 -12.91 -0.72
N ALA A 6 7.14 -14.08 -0.84
CA ALA A 6 8.22 -14.29 -1.81
C ALA A 6 7.71 -14.28 -3.27
N LEU A 7 6.46 -14.65 -3.51
CA LEU A 7 5.82 -14.59 -4.83
C LEU A 7 5.47 -13.15 -5.27
N LEU A 8 5.49 -12.22 -4.34
CA LEU A 8 5.02 -10.85 -4.50
C LEU A 8 6.14 -9.82 -4.25
N GLY A 9 7.41 -10.24 -4.43
CA GLY A 9 8.55 -9.34 -4.20
C GLY A 9 8.41 -8.03 -4.99
N PRO A 10 8.67 -6.87 -4.35
CA PRO A 10 8.54 -5.56 -4.98
C PRO A 10 9.31 -5.43 -6.30
N ALA A 11 10.45 -6.11 -6.39
CA ALA A 11 11.27 -6.15 -7.60
C ALA A 11 10.53 -6.62 -8.85
N LYS A 12 9.49 -7.45 -8.69
CA LYS A 12 8.68 -7.93 -9.81
C LYS A 12 7.87 -6.80 -10.48
N TYR A 13 7.55 -5.75 -9.72
CA TYR A 13 6.70 -4.64 -10.17
C TYR A 13 7.45 -3.31 -10.23
N GLU A 14 8.78 -3.36 -10.28
CA GLU A 14 9.63 -2.18 -10.27
C GLU A 14 9.31 -1.23 -11.42
N GLN A 15 9.12 -1.76 -12.62
CA GLN A 15 8.81 -0.96 -13.81
C GLN A 15 7.46 -0.23 -13.66
N GLU A 16 6.44 -0.91 -13.17
CA GLU A 16 5.11 -0.35 -12.96
C GLU A 16 5.12 0.70 -11.85
N ILE A 17 5.91 0.46 -10.81
CA ILE A 17 6.09 1.41 -9.71
C ILE A 17 6.78 2.68 -10.22
N PHE A 18 7.86 2.56 -10.98
CA PHE A 18 8.51 3.72 -11.58
C PHE A 18 7.62 4.43 -12.61
N ARG A 19 6.84 3.69 -13.39
CA ARG A 19 5.84 4.28 -14.27
C ARG A 19 4.80 5.10 -13.51
N PHE A 20 4.32 4.61 -12.38
CA PHE A 20 3.41 5.36 -11.51
C PHE A 20 4.07 6.61 -10.91
N LEU A 21 5.33 6.49 -10.50
CA LEU A 21 6.09 7.57 -9.87
C LEU A 21 6.74 8.55 -10.87
N LYS A 22 6.58 8.36 -12.19
CA LYS A 22 7.31 9.16 -13.20
C LYS A 22 7.14 10.67 -13.07
N ASP A 23 5.97 11.13 -12.60
CA ASP A 23 5.65 12.53 -12.39
C ASP A 23 5.86 12.99 -10.94
N PHE A 24 6.29 12.08 -10.07
CA PHE A 24 6.66 12.40 -8.70
C PHE A 24 8.10 12.96 -8.69
N ARG A 25 8.22 14.22 -8.39
CA ARG A 25 9.53 14.86 -8.27
C ARG A 25 10.10 14.55 -6.90
N PHE A 26 11.18 13.80 -6.87
CA PHE A 26 11.98 13.61 -5.68
C PHE A 26 12.92 14.80 -5.54
N ASP A 27 12.60 15.71 -4.65
CA ASP A 27 13.56 16.72 -4.19
C ASP A 27 14.54 16.05 -3.22
N GLU A 28 15.54 15.36 -3.77
CA GLU A 28 16.53 14.53 -3.10
C GLU A 28 15.99 13.36 -2.26
N PRO A 29 16.31 12.11 -2.62
CA PRO A 29 15.78 10.91 -1.98
C PRO A 29 16.57 10.56 -0.71
N LYS A 30 16.52 11.41 0.30
CA LYS A 30 16.94 10.98 1.64
C LYS A 30 15.71 10.47 2.37
N PRO A 31 15.73 9.22 2.85
CA PRO A 31 14.64 8.71 3.68
C PRO A 31 14.36 9.67 4.84
N SER A 32 13.12 10.16 4.94
CA SER A 32 12.65 11.04 6.00
C SER A 32 11.16 10.85 6.26
N LEU A 33 10.65 11.34 7.39
CA LEU A 33 9.20 11.30 7.65
C LEU A 33 8.42 12.21 6.71
N GLU A 34 9.00 13.32 6.29
CA GLU A 34 8.44 14.23 5.30
C GLU A 34 8.29 13.55 3.94
N HIS A 35 9.35 12.85 3.50
CA HIS A 35 9.31 12.09 2.24
C HIS A 35 8.24 10.98 2.28
N ILE A 36 8.10 10.26 3.40
CA ILE A 36 7.00 9.29 3.58
C ILE A 36 5.64 9.97 3.42
N ALA A 37 5.47 11.15 4.00
CA ALA A 37 4.21 11.90 3.89
C ALA A 37 3.94 12.39 2.45
N GLU A 38 4.95 12.80 1.71
CA GLU A 38 4.85 13.22 0.32
C GLU A 38 4.46 12.05 -0.60
N VAL A 39 5.15 10.91 -0.46
CA VAL A 39 4.80 9.69 -1.18
C VAL A 39 3.37 9.26 -0.89
N SER A 40 2.95 9.28 0.37
CA SER A 40 1.60 8.91 0.77
C SER A 40 0.53 9.84 0.16
N ARG A 41 0.78 11.15 0.11
CA ARG A 41 -0.12 12.11 -0.55
C ARG A 41 -0.15 11.92 -2.07
N TYR A 42 0.99 11.69 -2.69
CA TYR A 42 1.03 11.39 -4.12
C TYR A 42 0.23 10.13 -4.44
N PHE A 43 0.43 9.08 -3.64
CA PHE A 43 -0.28 7.81 -3.78
C PHE A 43 -1.79 7.95 -3.62
N SER A 44 -2.27 8.91 -2.82
CA SER A 44 -3.71 9.15 -2.62
C SER A 44 -4.47 9.63 -3.87
N ARG A 45 -3.77 9.85 -4.99
CA ARG A 45 -4.40 10.07 -6.30
C ARG A 45 -5.08 8.81 -6.84
N LEU A 46 -4.67 7.63 -6.36
CA LEU A 46 -5.36 6.39 -6.66
C LEU A 46 -6.67 6.33 -5.87
N PRO A 47 -7.82 6.25 -6.54
CA PRO A 47 -9.10 6.18 -5.83
C PRO A 47 -9.26 4.85 -5.10
N TYR A 48 -9.84 4.91 -3.89
CA TYR A 48 -10.29 3.72 -3.17
C TYR A 48 -11.67 3.32 -3.70
N GLU A 49 -11.73 2.18 -4.40
CA GLU A 49 -12.95 1.71 -5.07
C GLU A 49 -13.02 0.18 -5.09
N ASN A 50 -14.21 -0.34 -5.31
CA ASN A 50 -14.49 -1.77 -5.36
C ASN A 50 -14.84 -2.29 -6.76
N ILE A 51 -15.08 -1.40 -7.71
CA ILE A 51 -15.61 -1.75 -9.03
C ILE A 51 -14.66 -2.67 -9.77
N SER A 52 -13.39 -2.30 -9.84
CA SER A 52 -12.34 -3.09 -10.50
C SER A 52 -12.18 -4.49 -9.88
N LYS A 53 -12.30 -4.60 -8.55
CA LYS A 53 -12.29 -5.90 -7.86
C LYS A 53 -13.51 -6.75 -8.22
N ILE A 54 -14.69 -6.14 -8.32
CA ILE A 54 -15.94 -6.85 -8.66
C ILE A 54 -15.84 -7.38 -10.09
N LEU A 55 -15.38 -6.56 -11.04
CA LEU A 55 -15.17 -6.95 -12.42
C LEU A 55 -14.19 -8.12 -12.53
N LYS A 56 -13.03 -8.02 -11.88
CA LYS A 56 -12.03 -9.08 -11.87
C LYS A 56 -12.55 -10.37 -11.24
N ARG A 57 -13.33 -10.28 -10.15
CA ARG A 57 -13.90 -11.44 -9.46
C ARG A 57 -14.84 -12.26 -10.36
N GLY A 58 -15.49 -11.62 -11.31
CA GLY A 58 -16.33 -12.31 -12.30
C GLY A 58 -15.55 -13.09 -13.36
N GLN A 59 -14.26 -12.79 -13.53
CA GLN A 59 -13.42 -13.35 -14.59
C GLN A 59 -12.44 -14.43 -14.11
N GLU A 60 -12.03 -14.40 -12.83
CA GLU A 60 -10.95 -15.26 -12.32
C GLU A 60 -11.29 -15.98 -11.01
N LEU A 61 -10.62 -17.10 -10.76
CA LEU A 61 -10.77 -17.94 -9.58
C LEU A 61 -9.53 -17.88 -8.67
N GLY A 62 -9.73 -18.02 -7.36
CA GLY A 62 -8.64 -18.19 -6.39
C GLY A 62 -7.86 -16.92 -6.07
N THR A 63 -6.54 -17.06 -5.90
CA THR A 63 -5.60 -15.98 -5.51
C THR A 63 -5.40 -14.92 -6.59
N GLN A 64 -5.71 -15.24 -7.84
CA GLN A 64 -5.66 -14.30 -8.97
C GLN A 64 -6.67 -13.15 -8.86
N ARG A 65 -7.56 -13.19 -7.87
CA ARG A 65 -8.52 -12.11 -7.58
C ARG A 65 -7.89 -10.86 -6.94
N LEU A 66 -6.68 -10.97 -6.40
CA LEU A 66 -5.95 -9.82 -5.92
C LEU A 66 -5.45 -9.00 -7.10
N ARG A 67 -5.76 -7.71 -7.11
CA ARG A 67 -5.20 -6.79 -8.10
C ARG A 67 -3.81 -6.35 -7.65
N LEU A 68 -2.86 -6.55 -8.54
CA LEU A 68 -1.43 -6.31 -8.30
C LEU A 68 -1.00 -4.96 -8.90
N PRO A 69 0.20 -4.45 -8.60
CA PRO A 69 0.64 -3.13 -9.04
C PRO A 69 0.58 -2.89 -10.55
N ASP A 70 0.83 -3.90 -11.36
CA ASP A 70 0.74 -3.84 -12.83
C ASP A 70 -0.69 -3.54 -13.29
N GLU A 71 -1.69 -4.26 -12.76
CA GLU A 71 -3.09 -4.03 -13.08
C GLU A 71 -3.56 -2.67 -12.54
N VAL A 72 -3.23 -2.35 -11.27
CA VAL A 72 -3.62 -1.07 -10.67
C VAL A 72 -3.04 0.10 -11.45
N THR A 73 -1.77 0.02 -11.85
CA THR A 73 -1.09 1.08 -12.62
C THR A 73 -1.71 1.21 -14.02
N SER A 74 -1.93 0.10 -14.72
CA SER A 74 -2.54 0.12 -16.05
C SER A 74 -3.93 0.72 -16.02
N ASP A 75 -4.78 0.24 -15.13
CA ASP A 75 -6.17 0.73 -15.01
C ASP A 75 -6.23 2.19 -14.53
N HIS A 76 -5.26 2.62 -13.73
CA HIS A 76 -5.17 4.03 -13.33
C HIS A 76 -4.90 4.95 -14.53
N PHE A 77 -3.94 4.59 -15.36
CA PHE A 77 -3.60 5.41 -16.54
C PHE A 77 -4.64 5.35 -17.63
N GLU A 78 -5.36 4.25 -17.77
CA GLU A 78 -6.36 4.06 -18.82
C GLU A 78 -7.76 4.55 -18.41
N TRP A 79 -8.16 4.28 -17.17
CA TRP A 79 -9.54 4.46 -16.69
C TRP A 79 -9.65 5.33 -15.43
N HIS A 80 -8.54 5.84 -14.91
CA HIS A 80 -8.49 6.52 -13.60
C HIS A 80 -9.03 5.65 -12.45
N ALA A 81 -8.97 4.32 -12.60
CA ALA A 81 -9.35 3.39 -11.56
C ALA A 81 -8.25 3.29 -10.48
N GLY A 82 -8.61 2.72 -9.36
CA GLY A 82 -7.68 2.46 -8.26
C GLY A 82 -7.83 1.05 -7.72
N GLY A 83 -8.30 0.89 -6.49
CA GLY A 83 -8.50 -0.42 -5.91
C GLY A 83 -8.97 -0.41 -4.47
N THR A 84 -9.11 -1.61 -3.90
CA THR A 84 -9.43 -1.77 -2.49
C THR A 84 -8.20 -1.55 -1.60
N CYS A 85 -8.42 -1.36 -0.30
CA CYS A 85 -7.34 -1.19 0.66
C CYS A 85 -6.26 -2.27 0.55
N PHE A 86 -6.61 -3.54 0.35
CA PHE A 86 -5.63 -4.62 0.24
C PHE A 86 -4.70 -4.47 -0.98
N SER A 87 -5.26 -4.19 -2.17
CA SER A 87 -4.47 -3.98 -3.38
C SER A 87 -3.59 -2.74 -3.27
N LEU A 88 -4.16 -1.65 -2.76
CA LEU A 88 -3.46 -0.37 -2.62
C LEU A 88 -2.41 -0.40 -1.51
N THR A 89 -2.66 -1.07 -0.39
CA THR A 89 -1.64 -1.28 0.66
C THR A 89 -0.46 -2.07 0.11
N TYR A 90 -0.72 -3.15 -0.64
CA TYR A 90 0.34 -3.94 -1.24
C TYR A 90 1.18 -3.10 -2.22
N PHE A 91 0.54 -2.30 -3.06
CA PHE A 91 1.22 -1.42 -4.00
C PHE A 91 2.06 -0.35 -3.27
N LEU A 92 1.50 0.30 -2.26
CA LEU A 92 2.22 1.30 -1.47
C LEU A 92 3.41 0.72 -0.70
N CYS A 93 3.29 -0.50 -0.16
CA CYS A 93 4.43 -1.23 0.41
C CYS A 93 5.54 -1.43 -0.63
N GLY A 94 5.19 -1.82 -1.86
CA GLY A 94 6.14 -1.96 -2.96
C GLY A 94 6.87 -0.66 -3.26
N ILE A 95 6.14 0.46 -3.34
CA ILE A 95 6.71 1.78 -3.55
C ILE A 95 7.72 2.11 -2.44
N PHE A 96 7.34 2.00 -1.17
CA PHE A 96 8.23 2.31 -0.07
C PHE A 96 9.46 1.41 -0.02
N THR A 97 9.31 0.11 -0.35
CA THR A 97 10.44 -0.82 -0.39
C THR A 97 11.45 -0.42 -1.49
N ILE A 98 10.98 -0.06 -2.67
CA ILE A 98 11.85 0.41 -3.78
C ILE A 98 12.54 1.73 -3.41
N LEU A 99 11.86 2.59 -2.65
CA LEU A 99 12.43 3.83 -2.13
C LEU A 99 13.37 3.64 -0.93
N GLY A 100 13.66 2.39 -0.55
CA GLY A 100 14.63 2.04 0.49
C GLY A 100 14.09 2.06 1.91
N TYR A 101 12.76 2.07 2.11
CA TYR A 101 12.15 1.94 3.43
C TYR A 101 11.86 0.47 3.78
N ASP A 102 11.99 0.13 5.07
CA ASP A 102 11.46 -1.12 5.61
C ASP A 102 9.95 -0.98 5.83
N ALA A 103 9.20 -1.39 4.80
CA ALA A 103 7.75 -1.27 4.74
C ALA A 103 7.07 -2.64 4.80
N GLN A 104 6.01 -2.74 5.59
CA GLN A 104 5.24 -3.97 5.75
C GLN A 104 3.74 -3.68 5.76
N PRO A 105 2.91 -4.55 5.16
CA PRO A 105 1.47 -4.44 5.27
C PRO A 105 1.01 -4.80 6.69
N LEU A 106 0.05 -4.06 7.18
CA LEU A 106 -0.65 -4.31 8.44
C LEU A 106 -2.10 -4.66 8.16
N ILE A 107 -2.53 -5.84 8.59
CA ILE A 107 -3.94 -6.21 8.55
C ILE A 107 -4.63 -5.67 9.80
N CYS A 108 -5.72 -4.95 9.59
CA CYS A 108 -6.45 -4.26 10.64
C CYS A 108 -7.82 -4.89 10.88
N HIS A 109 -8.22 -4.91 12.16
CA HIS A 109 -9.58 -5.22 12.58
C HIS A 109 -10.33 -3.91 12.80
N LEU A 110 -11.50 -3.79 12.21
CA LEU A 110 -12.39 -2.66 12.44
C LEU A 110 -13.57 -3.09 13.32
N ASN A 111 -14.29 -2.14 13.90
CA ASN A 111 -15.41 -2.42 14.82
C ASN A 111 -16.50 -3.31 14.20
N TRP A 112 -16.60 -3.35 12.88
CA TRP A 112 -17.58 -4.13 12.13
C TRP A 112 -17.04 -5.44 11.53
N GLY A 113 -15.74 -5.79 11.77
CA GLY A 113 -15.20 -7.05 11.30
C GLY A 113 -13.70 -7.21 11.49
N GLN A 114 -13.28 -8.49 11.55
CA GLN A 114 -11.87 -8.86 11.57
C GLN A 114 -11.29 -8.90 10.15
N ASN A 115 -10.02 -8.49 10.01
CA ASN A 115 -9.28 -8.52 8.73
C ASN A 115 -10.01 -7.76 7.60
N THR A 116 -10.67 -6.65 7.94
CA THR A 116 -11.52 -5.89 7.02
C THR A 116 -10.83 -4.70 6.40
N HIS A 117 -9.64 -4.35 6.90
CA HIS A 117 -8.83 -3.25 6.39
C HIS A 117 -7.35 -3.60 6.37
N SER A 118 -6.57 -2.84 5.61
CA SER A 118 -5.11 -2.93 5.61
C SER A 118 -4.48 -1.55 5.44
N ALA A 119 -3.33 -1.37 6.09
CA ALA A 119 -2.53 -0.16 6.09
C ALA A 119 -1.05 -0.51 5.91
N VAL A 120 -0.17 0.47 5.84
CA VAL A 120 1.28 0.26 5.76
C VAL A 120 1.95 0.66 7.05
N THR A 121 2.84 -0.18 7.56
CA THR A 121 3.77 0.19 8.61
C THR A 121 5.18 0.35 8.04
N LEU A 122 5.92 1.33 8.57
CA LEU A 122 7.30 1.61 8.19
C LEU A 122 8.19 1.64 9.43
N GLN A 123 9.35 0.99 9.33
CA GLN A 123 10.39 1.13 10.34
C GLN A 123 11.33 2.27 9.93
N PHE A 124 11.45 3.29 10.78
CA PHE A 124 12.31 4.43 10.50
C PHE A 124 12.86 5.04 11.79
N GLY A 125 14.18 5.32 11.83
CA GLY A 125 14.83 5.93 13.01
C GLY A 125 14.64 5.14 14.31
N GLY A 126 14.56 3.81 14.25
CA GLY A 126 14.34 2.94 15.42
C GLY A 126 12.89 2.90 15.93
N ALA A 127 11.96 3.55 15.24
CA ALA A 127 10.54 3.57 15.59
C ALA A 127 9.68 3.03 14.44
N ARG A 128 8.46 2.58 14.79
CA ARG A 128 7.49 2.10 13.82
C ARG A 128 6.40 3.14 13.60
N TYR A 129 6.09 3.39 12.36
CA TYR A 129 5.09 4.37 11.94
C TYR A 129 4.00 3.70 11.11
N LEU A 130 2.81 4.26 11.17
CA LEU A 130 1.66 3.89 10.33
C LEU A 130 1.40 4.98 9.30
N VAL A 131 1.12 4.60 8.07
CA VAL A 131 0.48 5.43 7.05
C VAL A 131 -0.71 4.69 6.48
N ASP A 132 -1.78 5.41 6.20
CA ASP A 132 -3.01 4.86 5.65
C ASP A 132 -3.72 5.91 4.78
N PRO A 133 -3.36 6.02 3.50
CA PRO A 133 -3.98 6.97 2.60
C PRO A 133 -5.49 6.78 2.45
N GLY A 134 -6.01 5.55 2.66
CA GLY A 134 -7.44 5.26 2.62
C GLY A 134 -8.23 5.93 3.74
N TYR A 135 -7.61 6.14 4.88
CA TYR A 135 -8.14 6.93 5.99
C TYR A 135 -7.53 8.34 6.09
N MET A 136 -6.89 8.81 5.01
CA MET A 136 -6.25 10.12 4.93
C MET A 136 -5.12 10.35 5.96
N ILE A 137 -4.52 9.27 6.44
CA ILE A 137 -3.35 9.32 7.33
C ILE A 137 -2.09 9.36 6.44
N PHE A 138 -1.78 10.54 5.93
CA PHE A 138 -0.61 10.78 5.07
C PHE A 138 0.66 11.05 5.85
N ARG A 139 0.56 11.69 7.02
CA ARG A 139 1.70 11.90 7.90
C ARG A 139 1.96 10.63 8.70
N PRO A 140 3.22 10.15 8.76
CA PRO A 140 3.56 8.97 9.54
C PRO A 140 3.12 9.12 11.00
N LEU A 141 2.24 8.24 11.44
CA LEU A 141 1.74 8.19 12.82
C LEU A 141 2.61 7.23 13.62
N LEU A 142 3.27 7.74 14.66
CA LEU A 142 4.10 6.93 15.54
C LEU A 142 3.26 5.87 16.27
N LEU A 143 3.58 4.59 16.04
CA LEU A 143 2.98 3.49 16.78
C LEU A 143 3.72 3.30 18.10
N LYS A 144 3.07 3.69 19.20
CA LYS A 144 3.54 3.38 20.56
C LYS A 144 3.11 1.95 20.90
N LYS A 145 3.98 1.19 21.56
CA LYS A 145 3.57 -0.05 22.22
C LYS A 145 2.50 0.31 23.27
N SER A 146 1.23 0.14 22.96
CA SER A 146 0.21 0.08 23.97
C SER A 146 0.02 -1.38 24.35
N SER A 147 0.27 -1.74 25.60
CA SER A 147 -0.24 -2.98 26.18
C SER A 147 -1.76 -2.81 26.30
N ILE A 148 -2.49 -3.06 25.21
CA ILE A 148 -3.93 -3.29 25.35
C ILE A 148 -4.04 -4.75 25.75
N GLU A 149 -4.16 -5.00 27.04
CA GLU A 149 -4.65 -6.29 27.52
C GLU A 149 -6.07 -6.44 26.97
N ALA A 150 -6.25 -7.44 26.09
CA ALA A 150 -7.58 -7.86 25.71
C ALA A 150 -8.32 -8.33 26.97
N ARG A 151 -9.36 -7.61 27.38
CA ARG A 151 -10.36 -8.09 28.32
C ARG A 151 -11.41 -8.91 27.57
#